data_b31781862cc2a0dc70e27f98220ada66
#
_entry.id   b31781862cc2a0dc70e27f98220ada66
#
_cell.length_a   1.000
_cell.length_b   1.000
_cell.length_c   1.000
_cell.angle_alpha   90.00
_cell.angle_beta   90.00
_cell.angle_gamma   90.00
#
_symmetry.space_group_name_H-M   'P 1'
#
loop_
_entity.id
_entity.type
_entity.pdbx_description
1 polymer ?
#
loop_
_entity_poly.entity_id
_entity_poly.type
_entity_poly.pdbx_seq_one_letter_code
_entity_poly.pdbx_strand_id
1 'polypeptide(L)'
;MQNARAPCIGESPLFSIIIPLEYHRGQWELSWLGWTSQTADRSLYEIILVVPPDFAAREELKVLACDQARLEFTASDHDIGLCAFGAAKARGSYLFFTESHCWPEPEVIELCIRAIDAHPDWAAFSCRSVPICHNRLSEAEATMYQADIEFGMKQHPWRKVLDQCFVTRRDVYWECGGLREELGHFAEWVLAAAYHARGHAIGYLEEARFHHYYIGEIGELKTFTLDFVEGEIRYLSEARREPGSELLEVPVEWVEWAGFDVSLARAASNALLHYCFAGRGWRPPGEKLRAFWHWGALALCGDLPARFAARLAVLQSHFGLRALTMIGSSEAIARWMRRYIASLIHLQRLECIRRIRGHAGPAVKFLGDRVLGQVGFHALESSAGHTFRWSEPQAAVRIQGGAGRNTVRIRSPALRAPLREIGVHFYLDGVHVDASAIAIGPDSYTMDLDLPPSGIAILAWSCPELRGIGDSRRLGLSVASIEVSQDAGASISA
;
A
#
# COMPACT_ATOMS: atom_id res chain seq x y z
N MET A 1 -22.99 49.68 11.30
CA MET A 1 -23.60 48.90 12.41
C MET A 1 -24.61 47.97 11.77
N GLN A 2 -24.20 46.78 11.34
CA GLN A 2 -25.12 45.74 10.87
C GLN A 2 -25.46 44.85 12.05
N ASN A 3 -26.77 44.71 12.29
CA ASN A 3 -27.32 43.89 13.37
C ASN A 3 -26.82 42.44 13.25
N ALA A 4 -26.01 42.02 14.21
CA ALA A 4 -25.78 40.62 14.45
C ALA A 4 -27.10 39.94 14.81
N ARG A 5 -27.65 39.15 13.91
CA ARG A 5 -28.79 38.28 14.23
C ARG A 5 -28.31 37.26 15.28
N ALA A 6 -28.95 37.24 16.40
CA ALA A 6 -28.79 36.17 17.39
C ALA A 6 -29.07 34.81 16.68
N PRO A 7 -28.28 33.77 16.93
CA PRO A 7 -28.51 32.50 16.30
C PRO A 7 -29.88 31.96 16.66
N CYS A 8 -30.67 31.63 15.65
CA CYS A 8 -31.90 30.88 15.80
C CYS A 8 -31.55 29.50 16.39
N ILE A 9 -32.08 29.21 17.58
CA ILE A 9 -32.01 27.88 18.21
C ILE A 9 -32.69 26.91 17.24
N GLY A 10 -31.92 26.17 16.42
CA GLY A 10 -32.48 25.16 15.51
C GLY A 10 -31.67 24.81 14.25
N GLU A 11 -30.70 25.61 13.83
CA GLU A 11 -29.89 25.26 12.66
C GLU A 11 -28.68 24.41 13.07
N SER A 12 -28.54 23.23 12.44
CA SER A 12 -27.35 22.38 12.61
C SER A 12 -26.10 23.12 12.06
N PRO A 13 -24.93 23.01 12.69
CA PRO A 13 -23.71 23.62 12.18
C PRO A 13 -23.37 23.09 10.80
N LEU A 14 -22.61 23.85 10.02
CA LEU A 14 -22.11 23.38 8.73
C LEU A 14 -21.06 22.31 8.93
N PHE A 15 -20.11 22.52 9.85
CA PHE A 15 -19.03 21.58 10.14
C PHE A 15 -19.14 21.00 11.56
N SER A 16 -18.80 19.71 11.68
CA SER A 16 -18.41 19.10 12.94
C SER A 16 -16.92 18.80 12.88
N ILE A 17 -16.14 19.52 13.68
CA ILE A 17 -14.70 19.36 13.79
C ILE A 17 -14.44 18.27 14.84
N ILE A 18 -13.84 17.18 14.43
CA ILE A 18 -13.59 15.99 15.26
C ILE A 18 -12.10 15.95 15.58
N ILE A 19 -11.78 16.11 16.87
CA ILE A 19 -10.40 16.11 17.37
C ILE A 19 -10.23 14.90 18.30
N PRO A 20 -9.59 13.83 17.84
CA PRO A 20 -9.21 12.71 18.70
C PRO A 20 -8.09 13.17 19.64
N LEU A 21 -8.27 13.04 20.93
CA LEU A 21 -7.26 13.43 21.91
C LEU A 21 -6.29 12.27 22.14
N GLU A 22 -5.52 11.95 21.11
CA GLU A 22 -4.41 11.04 21.22
C GLU A 22 -3.24 11.68 22.00
N TYR A 23 -2.51 10.84 22.74
CA TYR A 23 -1.53 11.31 23.72
C TYR A 23 -0.10 11.41 23.21
N HIS A 24 0.15 10.89 22.03
CA HIS A 24 1.51 10.57 21.58
C HIS A 24 2.45 11.76 21.41
N ARG A 25 1.94 13.00 21.18
CA ARG A 25 2.79 14.14 20.86
C ARG A 25 2.60 15.36 21.74
N GLY A 26 1.64 15.35 22.66
CA GLY A 26 1.43 16.41 23.67
C GLY A 26 1.13 17.80 23.09
N GLN A 27 0.56 17.90 21.89
CA GLN A 27 0.31 19.19 21.20
C GLN A 27 -1.18 19.56 21.16
N TRP A 28 -2.01 18.91 21.94
CA TRP A 28 -3.47 19.09 21.90
C TRP A 28 -3.92 20.51 22.25
N GLU A 29 -3.20 21.25 23.09
CA GLU A 29 -3.52 22.63 23.41
C GLU A 29 -3.34 23.55 22.18
N LEU A 30 -2.35 23.31 21.34
CA LEU A 30 -2.16 24.08 20.11
C LEU A 30 -3.27 23.77 19.10
N SER A 31 -3.68 22.51 18.98
CA SER A 31 -4.84 22.13 18.16
C SER A 31 -6.10 22.83 18.66
N TRP A 32 -6.37 22.75 19.96
CA TRP A 32 -7.50 23.44 20.61
C TRP A 32 -7.49 24.95 20.34
N LEU A 33 -6.36 25.62 20.56
CA LEU A 33 -6.20 27.06 20.34
C LEU A 33 -6.43 27.41 18.86
N GLY A 34 -5.89 26.64 17.93
CA GLY A 34 -6.08 26.85 16.50
C GLY A 34 -7.56 26.81 16.10
N TRP A 35 -8.32 25.85 16.63
CA TRP A 35 -9.74 25.72 16.32
C TRP A 35 -10.63 26.75 17.01
N THR A 36 -10.28 27.20 18.18
CA THR A 36 -11.02 28.24 18.89
C THR A 36 -10.73 29.68 18.41
N SER A 37 -9.63 29.84 17.66
CA SER A 37 -9.15 31.12 17.09
C SER A 37 -9.53 31.33 15.62
N GLN A 38 -10.44 30.53 15.06
CA GLN A 38 -10.86 30.66 13.66
C GLN A 38 -11.59 32.00 13.43
N THR A 39 -11.36 32.58 12.24
CA THR A 39 -12.01 33.87 11.84
C THR A 39 -13.46 33.69 11.44
N ALA A 40 -13.88 32.52 11.07
CA ALA A 40 -15.25 32.20 10.71
C ALA A 40 -16.22 32.34 11.87
N ASP A 41 -17.50 32.65 11.56
CA ASP A 41 -18.55 32.69 12.54
C ASP A 41 -18.68 31.38 13.32
N ARG A 42 -18.62 31.46 14.64
CA ARG A 42 -18.63 30.30 15.54
C ARG A 42 -19.91 29.45 15.42
N SER A 43 -21.00 30.03 14.95
CA SER A 43 -22.25 29.30 14.70
C SER A 43 -22.16 28.30 13.54
N LEU A 44 -21.16 28.43 12.65
CA LEU A 44 -20.96 27.57 11.48
C LEU A 44 -20.33 26.22 11.81
N TYR A 45 -19.75 26.07 12.99
CA TYR A 45 -19.08 24.84 13.35
C TYR A 45 -19.19 24.45 14.82
N GLU A 46 -19.27 23.18 15.09
CA GLU A 46 -19.06 22.61 16.42
C GLU A 46 -17.70 21.94 16.51
N ILE A 47 -17.14 21.92 17.72
CA ILE A 47 -15.91 21.18 18.02
C ILE A 47 -16.28 20.01 18.93
N ILE A 48 -15.85 18.81 18.54
CA ILE A 48 -16.04 17.57 19.29
C ILE A 48 -14.66 17.06 19.68
N LEU A 49 -14.33 17.15 20.97
CA LEU A 49 -13.13 16.56 21.53
C LEU A 49 -13.45 15.12 21.95
N VAL A 50 -12.83 14.17 21.29
CA VAL A 50 -13.02 12.74 21.61
C VAL A 50 -11.92 12.28 22.54
N VAL A 51 -12.30 11.89 23.76
CA VAL A 51 -11.40 11.68 24.88
C VAL A 51 -11.22 10.18 25.14
N PRO A 52 -10.00 9.63 24.97
CA PRO A 52 -9.70 8.23 25.30
C PRO A 52 -9.68 8.00 26.81
N PRO A 53 -9.69 6.71 27.28
CA PRO A 53 -9.76 6.39 28.71
C PRO A 53 -8.61 6.96 29.54
N ASP A 54 -7.42 6.94 28.98
CA ASP A 54 -6.16 7.25 29.68
C ASP A 54 -5.65 8.68 29.44
N PHE A 55 -6.51 9.58 28.96
CA PHE A 55 -6.11 10.97 28.73
C PHE A 55 -5.83 11.68 30.06
N ALA A 56 -4.56 12.03 30.33
CA ALA A 56 -4.10 12.51 31.64
C ALA A 56 -4.67 13.89 32.01
N ALA A 57 -4.86 14.78 31.03
CA ALA A 57 -5.37 16.15 31.26
C ALA A 57 -6.92 16.23 31.30
N ARG A 58 -7.62 15.14 31.63
CA ARG A 58 -9.10 15.09 31.62
C ARG A 58 -9.79 16.19 32.41
N GLU A 59 -9.26 16.51 33.59
CA GLU A 59 -9.87 17.52 34.48
C GLU A 59 -9.58 18.93 33.96
N GLU A 60 -8.40 19.19 33.43
CA GLU A 60 -8.06 20.47 32.78
C GLU A 60 -8.93 20.71 31.55
N LEU A 61 -9.15 19.65 30.77
CA LEU A 61 -9.98 19.67 29.58
C LEU A 61 -11.42 20.06 29.89
N LYS A 62 -12.01 19.57 30.98
CA LYS A 62 -13.37 19.94 31.41
C LYS A 62 -13.52 21.44 31.69
N VAL A 63 -12.47 22.05 32.21
CA VAL A 63 -12.46 23.50 32.51
C VAL A 63 -12.33 24.32 31.21
N LEU A 64 -11.49 23.86 30.28
CA LEU A 64 -11.21 24.57 29.01
C LEU A 64 -12.36 24.47 28.01
N ALA A 65 -13.09 23.38 28.01
CA ALA A 65 -14.06 23.07 26.95
C ALA A 65 -15.50 23.49 27.25
N CYS A 66 -15.82 23.93 28.49
CA CYS A 66 -17.19 24.02 29.01
C CYS A 66 -18.21 24.74 28.12
N ASP A 67 -17.83 25.75 27.34
CA ASP A 67 -18.75 26.49 26.46
C ASP A 67 -18.34 26.49 24.98
N GLN A 68 -17.20 25.87 24.61
CA GLN A 68 -16.63 25.97 23.27
C GLN A 68 -16.55 24.65 22.54
N ALA A 69 -16.61 23.53 23.24
CA ALA A 69 -16.56 22.20 22.63
C ALA A 69 -17.43 21.20 23.38
N ARG A 70 -17.85 20.17 22.68
CA ARG A 70 -18.44 18.97 23.27
C ARG A 70 -17.33 17.97 23.60
N LEU A 71 -17.37 17.48 24.82
CA LEU A 71 -16.52 16.38 25.27
C LEU A 71 -17.27 15.08 25.08
N GLU A 72 -16.72 14.19 24.29
CA GLU A 72 -17.26 12.84 24.08
C GLU A 72 -16.23 11.80 24.56
N PHE A 73 -16.63 10.97 25.51
CA PHE A 73 -15.77 9.96 26.13
C PHE A 73 -16.05 8.59 25.51
N THR A 74 -15.01 7.87 25.16
CA THR A 74 -15.11 6.53 24.55
C THR A 74 -14.17 5.54 25.25
N ALA A 75 -14.36 4.24 24.98
CA ALA A 75 -13.46 3.19 25.41
C ALA A 75 -12.31 2.94 24.41
N SER A 76 -12.40 3.51 23.21
CA SER A 76 -11.30 3.41 22.22
C SER A 76 -10.12 4.26 22.67
N ASP A 77 -8.92 3.73 22.47
CA ASP A 77 -7.62 4.39 22.67
C ASP A 77 -6.88 4.64 21.34
N HIS A 78 -7.50 4.25 20.21
CA HIS A 78 -6.94 4.39 18.88
C HIS A 78 -7.54 5.60 18.16
N ASP A 79 -6.72 6.44 17.52
CA ASP A 79 -7.11 7.67 16.82
C ASP A 79 -8.22 7.45 15.78
N ILE A 80 -8.12 6.42 14.94
CA ILE A 80 -9.17 6.06 13.97
C ILE A 80 -10.49 5.71 14.67
N GLY A 81 -10.44 4.99 15.79
CA GLY A 81 -11.61 4.69 16.60
C GLY A 81 -12.20 5.92 17.25
N LEU A 82 -11.36 6.83 17.73
CA LEU A 82 -11.78 8.13 18.26
C LEU A 82 -12.45 8.97 17.15
N CYS A 83 -11.88 9.03 15.95
CA CYS A 83 -12.46 9.71 14.79
C CYS A 83 -13.82 9.12 14.39
N ALA A 84 -13.92 7.80 14.29
CA ALA A 84 -15.18 7.11 13.98
C ALA A 84 -16.27 7.38 15.02
N PHE A 85 -15.90 7.35 16.29
CA PHE A 85 -16.82 7.67 17.39
C PHE A 85 -17.29 9.13 17.35
N GLY A 86 -16.38 10.08 17.11
CA GLY A 86 -16.70 11.50 16.95
C GLY A 86 -17.64 11.74 15.76
N ALA A 87 -17.40 11.08 14.64
CA ALA A 87 -18.27 11.14 13.46
C ALA A 87 -19.70 10.69 13.75
N ALA A 88 -19.88 9.66 14.58
CA ALA A 88 -21.20 9.20 15.01
C ALA A 88 -21.93 10.20 15.91
N LYS A 89 -21.23 11.11 16.56
CA LYS A 89 -21.78 12.18 17.43
C LYS A 89 -21.97 13.51 16.69
N ALA A 90 -21.47 13.65 15.49
CA ALA A 90 -21.48 14.87 14.69
C ALA A 90 -22.88 15.26 14.22
N ARG A 91 -23.16 16.57 14.24
CA ARG A 91 -24.43 17.17 13.78
C ARG A 91 -24.28 17.97 12.48
N GLY A 92 -23.05 18.40 12.16
CA GLY A 92 -22.73 19.16 10.96
C GLY A 92 -23.04 18.40 9.66
N SER A 93 -23.30 19.16 8.60
CA SER A 93 -23.46 18.60 7.25
C SER A 93 -22.14 18.05 6.68
N TYR A 94 -21.03 18.61 7.16
CA TYR A 94 -19.68 18.18 6.86
C TYR A 94 -18.96 17.72 8.12
N LEU A 95 -18.23 16.62 8.01
CA LEU A 95 -17.29 16.15 9.02
C LEU A 95 -15.91 16.70 8.69
N PHE A 96 -15.23 17.22 9.69
CA PHE A 96 -13.87 17.69 9.58
C PHE A 96 -12.99 16.89 10.54
N PHE A 97 -12.23 15.93 10.00
CA PHE A 97 -11.28 15.16 10.77
C PHE A 97 -9.95 15.88 10.88
N THR A 98 -9.36 15.85 12.06
CA THR A 98 -8.04 16.42 12.35
C THR A 98 -7.41 15.63 13.50
N GLU A 99 -6.08 15.66 13.60
CA GLU A 99 -5.33 15.06 14.70
C GLU A 99 -5.05 16.08 15.81
N SER A 100 -4.90 15.63 17.05
CA SER A 100 -4.63 16.51 18.20
C SER A 100 -3.24 17.17 18.16
N HIS A 101 -2.36 16.70 17.31
CA HIS A 101 -1.04 17.30 17.07
C HIS A 101 -0.98 18.12 15.76
N CYS A 102 -2.15 18.41 15.18
CA CYS A 102 -2.33 19.29 14.04
C CYS A 102 -3.16 20.51 14.43
N TRP A 103 -2.77 21.69 13.97
CA TRP A 103 -3.55 22.93 14.22
C TRP A 103 -3.69 23.76 12.95
N PRO A 104 -4.92 24.26 12.68
CA PRO A 104 -5.24 25.04 11.50
C PRO A 104 -4.70 26.47 11.58
N GLU A 105 -4.45 27.07 10.40
CA GLU A 105 -4.36 28.53 10.27
C GLU A 105 -5.74 29.19 10.49
N PRO A 106 -5.80 30.48 10.90
CA PRO A 106 -7.07 31.12 11.33
C PRO A 106 -8.19 31.14 10.29
N GLU A 107 -7.88 31.13 9.00
CA GLU A 107 -8.87 31.26 7.92
C GLU A 107 -9.35 29.92 7.34
N VAL A 108 -8.94 28.78 7.93
CA VAL A 108 -9.20 27.44 7.36
C VAL A 108 -10.69 27.18 7.15
N ILE A 109 -11.56 27.51 8.10
CA ILE A 109 -13.02 27.30 7.97
C ILE A 109 -13.59 28.13 6.80
N GLU A 110 -13.20 29.39 6.64
CA GLU A 110 -13.65 30.24 5.53
C GLU A 110 -13.15 29.73 4.18
N LEU A 111 -11.92 29.22 4.14
CA LEU A 111 -11.35 28.59 2.94
C LEU A 111 -12.14 27.33 2.55
N CYS A 112 -12.50 26.50 3.52
CA CYS A 112 -13.32 25.31 3.30
C CYS A 112 -14.72 25.67 2.78
N ILE A 113 -15.36 26.71 3.31
CA ILE A 113 -16.67 27.19 2.81
C ILE A 113 -16.56 27.60 1.35
N ARG A 114 -15.55 28.42 1.01
CA ARG A 114 -15.32 28.83 -0.38
C ARG A 114 -15.04 27.64 -1.31
N ALA A 115 -14.31 26.63 -0.84
CA ALA A 115 -14.04 25.43 -1.62
C ALA A 115 -15.31 24.60 -1.90
N ILE A 116 -16.20 24.49 -0.92
CA ILE A 116 -17.50 23.80 -1.08
C ILE A 116 -18.35 24.50 -2.13
N ASP A 117 -18.39 25.84 -2.12
CA ASP A 117 -19.13 26.62 -3.10
C ASP A 117 -18.52 26.56 -4.51
N ALA A 118 -17.19 26.56 -4.61
CA ALA A 118 -16.45 26.52 -5.87
C ALA A 118 -16.43 25.13 -6.52
N HIS A 119 -16.50 24.07 -5.72
CA HIS A 119 -16.38 22.67 -6.14
C HIS A 119 -17.55 21.82 -5.61
N PRO A 120 -18.78 22.06 -6.08
CA PRO A 120 -19.96 21.31 -5.63
C PRO A 120 -19.92 19.82 -6.00
N ASP A 121 -19.04 19.44 -6.92
CA ASP A 121 -18.74 18.06 -7.30
C ASP A 121 -17.84 17.31 -6.30
N TRP A 122 -17.15 18.02 -5.41
CA TRP A 122 -16.35 17.39 -4.38
C TRP A 122 -17.23 16.83 -3.27
N ALA A 123 -17.19 15.52 -3.09
CA ALA A 123 -17.81 14.87 -1.94
C ALA A 123 -16.96 15.02 -0.67
N ALA A 124 -15.67 15.17 -0.87
CA ALA A 124 -14.68 15.35 0.18
C ALA A 124 -13.44 16.09 -0.35
N PHE A 125 -12.61 16.59 0.54
CA PHE A 125 -11.29 17.12 0.20
C PHE A 125 -10.35 17.06 1.40
N SER A 126 -9.04 16.95 1.12
CA SER A 126 -8.00 17.13 2.12
C SER A 126 -7.35 18.50 2.00
N CYS A 127 -6.84 19.02 3.11
CA CYS A 127 -6.14 20.30 3.18
C CYS A 127 -4.63 20.10 3.17
N ARG A 128 -3.86 21.19 3.11
CA ARG A 128 -2.40 21.14 3.05
C ARG A 128 -1.77 20.99 4.43
N SER A 129 -0.93 19.99 4.59
CA SER A 129 -0.07 19.82 5.75
C SER A 129 1.19 20.69 5.63
N VAL A 130 1.51 21.47 6.68
CA VAL A 130 2.72 22.28 6.84
C VAL A 130 3.57 21.66 7.94
N PRO A 131 4.78 21.18 7.65
CA PRO A 131 5.56 20.43 8.62
C PRO A 131 6.10 21.29 9.77
N ILE A 132 5.90 20.82 11.00
CA ILE A 132 6.56 21.30 12.21
C ILE A 132 7.57 20.25 12.66
N CYS A 133 8.84 20.53 12.38
CA CYS A 133 9.94 19.63 12.70
C CYS A 133 10.62 20.07 13.99
N HIS A 134 10.89 19.15 14.90
CA HIS A 134 11.50 19.40 16.20
C HIS A 134 12.82 18.64 16.42
N ASN A 135 13.15 17.74 15.51
CA ASN A 135 14.43 17.04 15.46
C ASN A 135 14.71 16.49 14.05
N ARG A 136 15.88 15.88 13.86
CA ARG A 136 16.31 15.34 12.55
C ARG A 136 15.43 14.20 12.03
N LEU A 137 14.82 13.44 12.92
CA LEU A 137 13.92 12.35 12.50
C LEU A 137 12.63 12.93 11.94
N SER A 138 12.05 13.94 12.62
CA SER A 138 10.85 14.63 12.15
C SER A 138 11.09 15.40 10.85
N GLU A 139 12.29 15.98 10.62
CA GLU A 139 12.65 16.57 9.33
C GLU A 139 12.68 15.53 8.19
N ALA A 140 13.26 14.36 8.48
CA ALA A 140 13.34 13.29 7.51
C ALA A 140 11.95 12.68 7.21
N GLU A 141 11.12 12.52 8.21
CA GLU A 141 9.74 12.05 8.08
C GLU A 141 8.89 13.05 7.30
N ALA A 142 8.98 14.35 7.61
CA ALA A 142 8.32 15.40 6.86
C ALA A 142 8.70 15.38 5.37
N THR A 143 9.99 15.21 5.07
CA THR A 143 10.48 15.12 3.69
C THR A 143 9.90 13.91 2.97
N MET A 144 9.83 12.77 3.63
CA MET A 144 9.28 11.53 3.09
C MET A 144 7.77 11.68 2.84
N TYR A 145 7.03 12.15 3.84
CA TYR A 145 5.58 12.31 3.81
C TYR A 145 5.14 13.29 2.72
N GLN A 146 5.78 14.47 2.60
CA GLN A 146 5.47 15.44 1.54
C GLN A 146 5.71 14.84 0.14
N ALA A 147 6.80 14.10 -0.05
CA ALA A 147 7.08 13.44 -1.31
C ALA A 147 6.05 12.34 -1.64
N ASP A 148 5.59 11.60 -0.64
CA ASP A 148 4.61 10.53 -0.79
C ASP A 148 3.21 11.10 -1.09
N ILE A 149 2.82 12.24 -0.47
CA ILE A 149 1.59 12.97 -0.81
C ILE A 149 1.63 13.45 -2.25
N GLU A 150 2.70 14.14 -2.66
CA GLU A 150 2.82 14.65 -4.04
C GLU A 150 2.78 13.52 -5.06
N PHE A 151 3.47 12.42 -4.80
CA PHE A 151 3.45 11.23 -5.64
C PHE A 151 2.05 10.61 -5.68
N GLY A 152 1.44 10.39 -4.53
CA GLY A 152 0.11 9.81 -4.40
C GLY A 152 -0.96 10.62 -5.14
N MET A 153 -0.94 11.94 -5.01
CA MET A 153 -1.89 12.81 -5.70
C MET A 153 -1.76 12.76 -7.23
N LYS A 154 -0.54 12.58 -7.74
CA LYS A 154 -0.27 12.50 -9.19
C LYS A 154 -0.60 11.13 -9.77
N GLN A 155 -0.22 10.06 -9.07
CA GLN A 155 -0.30 8.68 -9.58
C GLN A 155 -1.60 7.97 -9.16
N HIS A 156 -2.13 8.31 -7.98
CA HIS A 156 -3.30 7.67 -7.38
C HIS A 156 -4.27 8.74 -6.86
N PRO A 157 -4.97 9.47 -7.75
CA PRO A 157 -5.83 10.59 -7.35
C PRO A 157 -6.97 10.19 -6.39
N TRP A 158 -7.25 8.91 -6.27
CA TRP A 158 -8.23 8.38 -5.32
C TRP A 158 -7.69 8.29 -3.87
N ARG A 159 -6.37 8.36 -3.64
CA ARG A 159 -5.74 8.29 -2.31
C ARG A 159 -5.57 9.66 -1.65
N LYS A 160 -6.63 10.46 -1.61
CA LYS A 160 -6.57 11.84 -1.08
C LYS A 160 -7.18 12.00 0.30
N VAL A 161 -7.51 10.92 1.00
CA VAL A 161 -7.93 10.97 2.40
C VAL A 161 -6.69 11.13 3.27
N LEU A 162 -6.64 12.22 4.04
CA LEU A 162 -5.58 12.53 4.99
C LEU A 162 -6.27 12.91 6.31
N ASP A 163 -6.20 12.05 7.31
CA ASP A 163 -6.91 12.16 8.58
C ASP A 163 -6.58 13.43 9.37
N GLN A 164 -5.34 13.93 9.26
CA GLN A 164 -4.93 15.17 9.90
C GLN A 164 -5.66 16.42 9.40
N CYS A 165 -6.34 16.37 8.25
CA CYS A 165 -7.01 17.53 7.66
C CYS A 165 -8.01 17.13 6.56
N PHE A 166 -8.94 16.25 6.85
CA PHE A 166 -9.90 15.71 5.89
C PHE A 166 -11.31 16.23 6.15
N VAL A 167 -11.91 16.83 5.12
CA VAL A 167 -13.28 17.33 5.12
C VAL A 167 -14.13 16.47 4.20
N THR A 168 -15.31 16.05 4.68
CA THR A 168 -16.22 15.24 3.87
C THR A 168 -17.68 15.53 4.18
N ARG A 169 -18.55 15.38 3.20
CA ARG A 169 -19.99 15.36 3.39
C ARG A 169 -20.35 14.18 4.30
N ARG A 170 -21.13 14.45 5.35
CA ARG A 170 -21.51 13.43 6.34
C ARG A 170 -22.31 12.27 5.74
N ASP A 171 -23.24 12.57 4.82
CA ASP A 171 -24.04 11.54 4.14
C ASP A 171 -23.17 10.61 3.31
N VAL A 172 -22.22 11.15 2.54
CA VAL A 172 -21.28 10.37 1.71
C VAL A 172 -20.31 9.55 2.56
N TYR A 173 -19.83 10.12 3.68
CA TYR A 173 -18.99 9.38 4.63
C TYR A 173 -19.65 8.09 5.11
N TRP A 174 -20.93 8.16 5.50
CA TRP A 174 -21.67 6.99 5.95
C TRP A 174 -22.07 6.06 4.79
N GLU A 175 -22.39 6.59 3.63
CA GLU A 175 -22.61 5.81 2.40
C GLU A 175 -21.39 4.95 2.05
N CYS A 176 -20.18 5.50 2.25
CA CYS A 176 -18.91 4.82 1.99
C CYS A 176 -18.43 3.92 3.13
N GLY A 177 -19.18 3.78 4.21
CA GLY A 177 -18.88 2.89 5.34
C GLY A 177 -18.09 3.53 6.48
N GLY A 178 -17.60 4.76 6.31
CA GLY A 178 -16.85 5.50 7.33
C GLY A 178 -15.49 4.90 7.67
N LEU A 179 -14.81 5.48 8.67
CA LEU A 179 -13.58 4.95 9.22
C LEU A 179 -13.88 3.73 10.11
N ARG A 180 -13.17 2.65 9.87
CA ARG A 180 -13.33 1.38 10.57
C ARG A 180 -12.17 1.20 11.57
N GLU A 181 -12.47 1.32 12.86
CA GLU A 181 -11.48 1.25 13.95
C GLU A 181 -10.60 0.00 13.88
N GLU A 182 -11.19 -1.14 13.56
CA GLU A 182 -10.48 -2.42 13.49
C GLU A 182 -9.43 -2.50 12.37
N LEU A 183 -9.41 -1.53 11.47
CA LEU A 183 -8.44 -1.46 10.38
C LEU A 183 -7.28 -0.49 10.67
N GLY A 184 -7.26 0.18 11.83
CA GLY A 184 -6.26 1.18 12.14
C GLY A 184 -6.12 2.19 11.00
N HIS A 185 -4.93 2.73 10.77
CA HIS A 185 -4.67 3.70 9.71
C HIS A 185 -4.91 3.19 8.27
N PHE A 186 -5.01 1.88 8.07
CA PHE A 186 -5.41 1.35 6.76
C PHE A 186 -6.86 1.68 6.40
N ALA A 187 -7.70 2.05 7.39
CA ALA A 187 -9.09 2.47 7.19
C ALA A 187 -9.21 3.65 6.22
N GLU A 188 -8.24 4.57 6.19
CA GLU A 188 -8.23 5.71 5.26
C GLU A 188 -8.15 5.26 3.80
N TRP A 189 -7.31 4.27 3.52
CA TRP A 189 -7.17 3.71 2.18
C TRP A 189 -8.44 2.99 1.75
N VAL A 190 -9.07 2.26 2.67
CA VAL A 190 -10.37 1.58 2.42
C VAL A 190 -11.46 2.61 2.14
N LEU A 191 -11.52 3.68 2.93
CA LEU A 191 -12.47 4.77 2.76
C LEU A 191 -12.26 5.49 1.42
N ALA A 192 -11.02 5.85 1.09
CA ALA A 192 -10.68 6.49 -0.19
C ALA A 192 -11.05 5.62 -1.40
N ALA A 193 -10.78 4.32 -1.34
CA ALA A 193 -11.17 3.37 -2.37
C ALA A 193 -12.69 3.26 -2.53
N ALA A 194 -13.43 3.29 -1.41
CA ALA A 194 -14.89 3.27 -1.42
C ALA A 194 -15.52 4.52 -2.04
N TYR A 195 -14.93 5.72 -1.80
CA TYR A 195 -15.34 6.95 -2.47
C TYR A 195 -15.15 6.84 -3.98
N HIS A 196 -13.97 6.45 -4.40
CA HIS A 196 -13.63 6.33 -5.82
C HIS A 196 -14.54 5.32 -6.55
N ALA A 197 -14.78 4.16 -5.96
CA ALA A 197 -15.62 3.11 -6.55
C ALA A 197 -17.10 3.54 -6.71
N ARG A 198 -17.55 4.50 -5.89
CA ARG A 198 -18.90 5.09 -5.98
C ARG A 198 -18.94 6.33 -6.86
N GLY A 199 -17.83 6.72 -7.47
CA GLY A 199 -17.74 7.91 -8.34
C GLY A 199 -17.69 9.24 -7.60
N HIS A 200 -17.41 9.22 -6.28
CA HIS A 200 -17.26 10.45 -5.52
C HIS A 200 -15.87 11.06 -5.71
N ALA A 201 -15.83 12.35 -6.05
CA ALA A 201 -14.58 13.08 -6.19
C ALA A 201 -14.04 13.52 -4.83
N ILE A 202 -12.72 13.32 -4.62
CA ILE A 202 -11.99 13.86 -3.47
C ILE A 202 -11.03 14.93 -3.99
N GLY A 203 -11.22 16.17 -3.52
CA GLY A 203 -10.38 17.32 -3.86
C GLY A 203 -9.11 17.43 -3.00
N TYR A 204 -8.31 18.45 -3.32
CA TYR A 204 -7.20 18.88 -2.47
C TYR A 204 -7.18 20.41 -2.42
N LEU A 205 -7.36 20.97 -1.22
CA LEU A 205 -7.43 22.41 -0.95
C LEU A 205 -6.06 22.88 -0.43
N GLU A 206 -5.22 23.36 -1.33
CA GLU A 206 -3.83 23.72 -1.02
C GLU A 206 -3.74 25.00 -0.15
N GLU A 207 -4.72 25.90 -0.26
CA GLU A 207 -4.74 27.16 0.46
C GLU A 207 -5.06 26.97 1.96
N ALA A 208 -5.84 25.96 2.32
CA ALA A 208 -6.16 25.64 3.71
C ALA A 208 -5.00 24.87 4.35
N ARG A 209 -4.31 25.52 5.30
CA ARG A 209 -3.06 25.02 5.85
C ARG A 209 -3.21 24.54 7.27
N PHE A 210 -2.59 23.38 7.55
CA PHE A 210 -2.49 22.75 8.86
C PHE A 210 -1.04 22.57 9.25
N HIS A 211 -0.65 23.09 10.39
CA HIS A 211 0.64 22.81 10.99
C HIS A 211 0.60 21.41 11.59
N HIS A 212 1.44 20.53 11.09
CA HIS A 212 1.50 19.12 11.49
C HIS A 212 2.81 18.86 12.23
N TYR A 213 2.70 18.45 13.50
CA TYR A 213 3.85 18.10 14.34
C TYR A 213 4.27 16.66 14.06
N TYR A 214 5.37 16.50 13.32
CA TYR A 214 5.80 15.22 12.79
C TYR A 214 6.40 14.28 13.84
N ILE A 215 6.48 12.97 13.50
CA ILE A 215 7.06 11.92 14.34
C ILE A 215 8.52 12.22 14.66
N GLY A 216 8.88 12.20 15.94
CA GLY A 216 10.22 12.46 16.43
C GLY A 216 10.95 11.26 17.01
N GLU A 217 10.28 10.09 17.10
CA GLU A 217 10.82 8.89 17.72
C GLU A 217 10.68 7.66 16.84
N ILE A 218 11.73 6.82 16.80
CA ILE A 218 11.71 5.57 16.04
C ILE A 218 10.66 4.58 16.57
N GLY A 219 10.39 4.65 17.88
CA GLY A 219 9.37 3.81 18.52
C GLY A 219 7.97 4.12 17.99
N GLU A 220 7.62 5.38 17.90
CA GLU A 220 6.35 5.86 17.34
C GLU A 220 6.19 5.49 15.87
N LEU A 221 7.24 5.72 15.06
CA LEU A 221 7.27 5.31 13.66
C LEU A 221 7.01 3.81 13.48
N LYS A 222 7.59 2.98 14.38
CA LYS A 222 7.35 1.53 14.37
C LYS A 222 5.89 1.21 14.69
N THR A 223 5.33 1.83 15.73
CA THR A 223 3.95 1.58 16.16
C THR A 223 2.97 1.92 15.03
N PHE A 224 3.10 3.12 14.44
CA PHE A 224 2.30 3.55 13.30
C PHE A 224 2.40 2.58 12.10
N THR A 225 3.64 2.19 11.73
CA THR A 225 3.86 1.26 10.62
C THR A 225 3.19 -0.10 10.86
N LEU A 226 3.30 -0.63 12.08
CA LEU A 226 2.73 -1.94 12.41
C LEU A 226 1.21 -1.89 12.48
N ASP A 227 0.63 -0.81 12.98
CA ASP A 227 -0.81 -0.60 12.99
C ASP A 227 -1.40 -0.57 11.58
N PHE A 228 -0.81 0.23 10.69
CA PHE A 228 -1.21 0.27 9.29
C PHE A 228 -1.20 -1.12 8.63
N VAL A 229 -0.11 -1.88 8.82
CA VAL A 229 0.02 -3.22 8.22
C VAL A 229 -0.93 -4.24 8.85
N GLU A 230 -1.19 -4.16 10.15
CA GLU A 230 -2.16 -5.06 10.80
C GLU A 230 -3.59 -4.81 10.26
N GLY A 231 -3.96 -3.55 10.05
CA GLY A 231 -5.22 -3.18 9.38
C GLY A 231 -5.30 -3.70 7.94
N GLU A 232 -4.22 -3.55 7.16
CA GLU A 232 -4.11 -4.13 5.81
C GLU A 232 -4.33 -5.64 5.82
N ILE A 233 -3.64 -6.35 6.71
CA ILE A 233 -3.74 -7.80 6.87
C ILE A 233 -5.16 -8.21 7.23
N ARG A 234 -5.78 -7.49 8.17
CA ARG A 234 -7.14 -7.76 8.61
C ARG A 234 -8.13 -7.58 7.46
N TYR A 235 -8.09 -6.44 6.78
CA TYR A 235 -8.96 -6.15 5.65
C TYR A 235 -8.84 -7.19 4.53
N LEU A 236 -7.63 -7.50 4.12
CA LEU A 236 -7.38 -8.44 3.02
C LEU A 236 -7.67 -9.91 3.41
N SER A 237 -7.74 -10.24 4.70
CA SER A 237 -8.15 -11.57 5.18
C SER A 237 -9.67 -11.75 5.28
N GLU A 238 -10.46 -10.69 5.14
CA GLU A 238 -11.92 -10.77 5.17
C GLU A 238 -12.47 -11.46 3.92
N ALA A 239 -13.49 -12.30 4.12
CA ALA A 239 -14.17 -13.00 3.02
C ALA A 239 -15.06 -12.04 2.19
N ARG A 240 -15.56 -10.98 2.80
CA ARG A 240 -16.38 -9.94 2.18
C ARG A 240 -15.50 -8.78 1.79
N ARG A 241 -15.58 -8.39 0.52
CA ARG A 241 -14.89 -7.20 0.01
C ARG A 241 -15.90 -6.13 -0.36
N GLU A 242 -15.64 -4.92 0.07
CA GLU A 242 -16.41 -3.73 -0.24
C GLU A 242 -16.12 -3.24 -1.66
N PRO A 243 -17.00 -2.41 -2.26
CA PRO A 243 -16.69 -1.69 -3.49
C PRO A 243 -15.38 -0.91 -3.35
N GLY A 244 -14.52 -1.01 -4.36
CA GLY A 244 -13.19 -0.38 -4.35
C GLY A 244 -12.05 -1.28 -3.84
N SER A 245 -12.37 -2.47 -3.32
CA SER A 245 -11.34 -3.41 -2.83
C SER A 245 -10.34 -3.83 -3.93
N GLU A 246 -10.73 -3.75 -5.19
CA GLU A 246 -9.87 -4.01 -6.35
C GLU A 246 -8.75 -2.98 -6.53
N LEU A 247 -8.90 -1.78 -5.94
CA LEU A 247 -7.89 -0.73 -5.93
C LEU A 247 -6.81 -0.98 -4.87
N LEU A 248 -7.14 -1.81 -3.87
CA LEU A 248 -6.26 -2.15 -2.76
C LEU A 248 -5.49 -3.42 -3.12
N GLU A 249 -4.28 -3.22 -3.60
CA GLU A 249 -3.43 -4.30 -4.10
C GLU A 249 -3.10 -5.33 -3.03
N VAL A 250 -3.22 -6.61 -3.37
CA VAL A 250 -2.74 -7.69 -2.51
C VAL A 250 -1.22 -7.63 -2.47
N PRO A 251 -0.58 -7.59 -1.29
CA PRO A 251 0.86 -7.57 -1.16
C PRO A 251 1.55 -8.72 -1.91
N VAL A 252 2.68 -8.42 -2.53
CA VAL A 252 3.45 -9.40 -3.30
C VAL A 252 3.83 -10.61 -2.44
N GLU A 253 4.21 -10.37 -1.20
CA GLU A 253 4.55 -11.41 -0.24
C GLU A 253 3.41 -12.42 -0.06
N TRP A 254 2.18 -11.97 -0.14
CA TRP A 254 1.01 -12.84 0.02
C TRP A 254 0.69 -13.62 -1.23
N VAL A 255 0.89 -13.01 -2.39
CA VAL A 255 0.77 -13.72 -3.66
C VAL A 255 1.82 -14.83 -3.75
N GLU A 256 3.05 -14.54 -3.33
CA GLU A 256 4.15 -15.48 -3.39
C GLU A 256 4.08 -16.56 -2.31
N TRP A 257 3.69 -16.20 -1.09
CA TRP A 257 3.82 -17.07 0.06
C TRP A 257 2.52 -17.69 0.57
N ALA A 258 1.34 -17.12 0.30
CA ALA A 258 0.06 -17.74 0.68
C ALA A 258 -0.25 -18.99 -0.14
N GLY A 259 0.17 -18.97 -1.43
CA GLY A 259 0.18 -20.14 -2.30
C GLY A 259 1.57 -20.75 -2.44
N PHE A 260 2.49 -20.53 -1.46
CA PHE A 260 3.89 -20.93 -1.57
C PHE A 260 4.01 -22.43 -1.86
N ASP A 261 4.37 -22.71 -3.07
CA ASP A 261 4.67 -24.03 -3.54
C ASP A 261 6.21 -24.18 -3.59
N VAL A 262 6.74 -24.98 -2.67
CA VAL A 262 8.18 -25.27 -2.58
C VAL A 262 8.73 -25.75 -3.92
N SER A 263 7.92 -26.46 -4.71
CA SER A 263 8.35 -26.96 -6.02
C SER A 263 8.52 -25.85 -7.05
N LEU A 264 7.62 -24.84 -7.05
CA LEU A 264 7.76 -23.64 -7.90
C LEU A 264 8.99 -22.82 -7.53
N ALA A 265 9.17 -22.54 -6.24
CA ALA A 265 10.32 -21.80 -5.75
C ALA A 265 11.64 -22.52 -6.05
N ARG A 266 11.68 -23.84 -5.94
CA ARG A 266 12.84 -24.66 -6.31
C ARG A 266 13.10 -24.62 -7.82
N ALA A 267 12.06 -24.66 -8.65
CA ALA A 267 12.20 -24.57 -10.09
C ALA A 267 12.76 -23.22 -10.53
N ALA A 268 12.25 -22.09 -9.97
CA ALA A 268 12.78 -20.76 -10.24
C ALA A 268 14.24 -20.62 -9.79
N SER A 269 14.58 -21.15 -8.61
CA SER A 269 15.96 -21.13 -8.10
C SER A 269 16.91 -21.99 -8.95
N ASN A 270 16.46 -23.13 -9.43
CA ASN A 270 17.22 -23.96 -10.35
C ASN A 270 17.45 -23.28 -11.71
N ALA A 271 16.42 -22.59 -12.24
CA ALA A 271 16.56 -21.80 -13.46
C ALA A 271 17.64 -20.72 -13.29
N LEU A 272 17.66 -20.02 -12.15
CA LEU A 272 18.71 -19.05 -11.84
C LEU A 272 20.09 -19.68 -11.71
N LEU A 273 20.22 -20.83 -11.04
CA LEU A 273 21.49 -21.57 -10.94
C LEU A 273 21.99 -21.97 -12.31
N HIS A 274 21.16 -22.57 -13.15
CA HIS A 274 21.51 -22.89 -14.53
C HIS A 274 21.97 -21.66 -15.32
N TYR A 275 21.24 -20.56 -15.23
CA TYR A 275 21.62 -19.31 -15.88
C TYR A 275 22.98 -18.80 -15.42
N CYS A 276 23.28 -18.87 -14.11
CA CYS A 276 24.54 -18.38 -13.54
C CYS A 276 25.73 -19.27 -13.84
N PHE A 277 25.54 -20.58 -13.96
CA PHE A 277 26.65 -21.57 -14.07
C PHE A 277 26.79 -22.22 -15.44
N ALA A 278 25.71 -22.40 -16.20
CA ALA A 278 25.73 -22.98 -17.53
C ALA A 278 25.84 -21.96 -18.67
N GLY A 279 25.59 -20.68 -18.38
CA GLY A 279 25.65 -19.61 -19.36
C GLY A 279 27.06 -19.26 -19.80
N ARG A 280 27.24 -18.94 -21.09
CA ARG A 280 28.50 -18.55 -21.69
C ARG A 280 29.00 -17.15 -21.34
N GLY A 281 28.44 -16.49 -20.32
CA GLY A 281 28.83 -15.15 -19.89
C GLY A 281 29.40 -15.11 -18.48
N TRP A 282 30.35 -14.21 -18.25
CA TRP A 282 30.83 -13.89 -16.89
C TRP A 282 29.73 -13.27 -16.06
N ARG A 283 29.47 -13.82 -14.88
CA ARG A 283 28.51 -13.27 -13.91
C ARG A 283 29.23 -12.85 -12.63
N PRO A 284 28.83 -11.73 -12.01
CA PRO A 284 29.40 -11.29 -10.75
C PRO A 284 29.28 -12.38 -9.68
N PRO A 285 30.32 -12.61 -8.85
CA PRO A 285 30.28 -13.60 -7.76
C PRO A 285 29.08 -13.42 -6.81
N GLY A 286 28.62 -12.18 -6.63
CA GLY A 286 27.45 -11.88 -5.78
C GLY A 286 26.13 -12.45 -6.30
N GLU A 287 25.93 -12.55 -7.61
CA GLU A 287 24.72 -13.18 -8.19
C GLU A 287 24.73 -14.70 -7.98
N LYS A 288 25.89 -15.34 -8.16
CA LYS A 288 26.09 -16.78 -7.90
C LYS A 288 25.83 -17.11 -6.43
N LEU A 289 26.37 -16.29 -5.53
CA LEU A 289 26.18 -16.47 -4.09
C LEU A 289 24.71 -16.29 -3.69
N ARG A 290 24.02 -15.29 -4.27
CA ARG A 290 22.60 -15.05 -4.04
C ARG A 290 21.75 -16.22 -4.55
N ALA A 291 22.02 -16.73 -5.75
CA ALA A 291 21.33 -17.89 -6.31
C ALA A 291 21.51 -19.13 -5.43
N PHE A 292 22.73 -19.36 -4.96
CA PHE A 292 23.04 -20.46 -4.05
C PHE A 292 22.36 -20.31 -2.70
N TRP A 293 22.35 -19.09 -2.13
CA TRP A 293 21.67 -18.78 -0.87
C TRP A 293 20.16 -18.99 -1.00
N HIS A 294 19.54 -18.47 -2.07
CA HIS A 294 18.11 -18.63 -2.33
C HIS A 294 17.73 -20.09 -2.49
N TRP A 295 18.51 -20.84 -3.25
CA TRP A 295 18.31 -22.26 -3.42
C TRP A 295 18.46 -23.05 -2.10
N GLY A 296 19.50 -22.80 -1.34
CA GLY A 296 19.73 -23.44 -0.05
C GLY A 296 18.66 -23.13 0.98
N ALA A 297 18.23 -21.88 1.03
CA ALA A 297 17.16 -21.41 1.91
C ALA A 297 15.83 -22.10 1.61
N LEU A 298 15.44 -22.15 0.33
CA LEU A 298 14.19 -22.76 -0.12
C LEU A 298 14.22 -24.30 -0.03
N ALA A 299 15.36 -24.91 -0.30
CA ALA A 299 15.50 -26.36 -0.25
C ALA A 299 15.45 -26.95 1.15
N LEU A 300 15.90 -26.20 2.17
CA LEU A 300 16.11 -26.70 3.52
C LEU A 300 14.98 -26.36 4.51
N CYS A 301 14.35 -25.19 4.40
CA CYS A 301 13.55 -24.66 5.50
C CYS A 301 12.21 -23.96 5.12
N GLY A 302 11.82 -23.92 3.86
CA GLY A 302 10.60 -23.25 3.42
C GLY A 302 10.62 -21.73 3.71
N ASP A 303 9.62 -21.21 4.44
CA ASP A 303 9.47 -19.78 4.75
C ASP A 303 10.35 -19.28 5.92
N LEU A 304 10.94 -20.17 6.70
CA LEU A 304 11.74 -19.83 7.88
C LEU A 304 12.96 -18.95 7.55
N PRO A 305 13.76 -19.20 6.50
CA PRO A 305 14.86 -18.32 6.14
C PRO A 305 14.43 -16.95 5.65
N ALA A 306 13.28 -16.84 4.96
CA ALA A 306 12.75 -15.56 4.52
C ALA A 306 12.40 -14.69 5.74
N ARG A 307 11.72 -15.26 6.74
CA ARG A 307 11.42 -14.56 8.01
C ARG A 307 12.68 -14.20 8.78
N PHE A 308 13.67 -15.09 8.83
CA PHE A 308 14.94 -14.79 9.48
C PHE A 308 15.69 -13.66 8.76
N ALA A 309 15.78 -13.69 7.44
CA ALA A 309 16.36 -12.62 6.65
C ALA A 309 15.62 -11.28 6.82
N ALA A 310 14.29 -11.30 6.86
CA ALA A 310 13.48 -10.12 7.13
C ALA A 310 13.73 -9.55 8.54
N ARG A 311 13.85 -10.39 9.56
CA ARG A 311 14.23 -9.95 10.93
C ARG A 311 15.61 -9.30 10.97
N LEU A 312 16.59 -9.87 10.26
CA LEU A 312 17.92 -9.27 10.16
C LEU A 312 17.86 -7.92 9.43
N ALA A 313 17.05 -7.79 8.38
CA ALA A 313 16.86 -6.53 7.67
C ALA A 313 16.24 -5.45 8.56
N VAL A 314 15.24 -5.80 9.40
CA VAL A 314 14.68 -4.89 10.40
C VAL A 314 15.73 -4.45 11.41
N LEU A 315 16.50 -5.38 11.96
CA LEU A 315 17.58 -5.04 12.91
C LEU A 315 18.63 -4.13 12.28
N GLN A 316 19.11 -4.47 11.08
CA GLN A 316 20.11 -3.68 10.37
C GLN A 316 19.58 -2.26 10.07
N SER A 317 18.36 -2.15 9.56
CA SER A 317 17.76 -0.86 9.23
C SER A 317 17.47 -0.02 10.48
N HIS A 318 17.04 -0.64 11.58
CA HIS A 318 16.84 0.02 12.86
C HIS A 318 18.15 0.63 13.40
N PHE A 319 19.22 -0.19 13.48
CA PHE A 319 20.52 0.30 13.97
C PHE A 319 21.12 1.37 13.05
N GLY A 320 20.99 1.19 11.73
CA GLY A 320 21.43 2.20 10.76
C GLY A 320 20.66 3.51 10.90
N LEU A 321 19.34 3.45 11.05
CA LEU A 321 18.52 4.63 11.28
C LEU A 321 18.92 5.34 12.59
N ARG A 322 19.05 4.58 13.68
CA ARG A 322 19.47 5.13 14.99
C ARG A 322 20.85 5.79 14.95
N ALA A 323 21.80 5.19 14.27
CA ALA A 323 23.13 5.79 14.11
C ALA A 323 23.08 7.08 13.29
N LEU A 324 22.33 7.10 12.20
CA LEU A 324 22.22 8.27 11.33
C LEU A 324 21.42 9.42 11.95
N THR A 325 20.46 9.17 12.83
CA THR A 325 19.79 10.26 13.56
C THR A 325 20.74 11.07 14.41
N MET A 326 21.89 10.50 14.80
CA MET A 326 22.92 11.20 15.57
C MET A 326 23.85 12.07 14.71
N ILE A 327 24.23 11.61 13.50
CA ILE A 327 25.31 12.21 12.70
C ILE A 327 24.97 12.43 11.20
N GLY A 328 23.85 11.87 10.72
CA GLY A 328 23.50 11.86 9.30
C GLY A 328 22.86 13.16 8.81
N SER A 329 22.78 13.32 7.48
CA SER A 329 21.93 14.33 6.85
C SER A 329 20.47 13.87 6.85
N SER A 330 19.50 14.81 6.76
CA SER A 330 18.07 14.51 6.69
C SER A 330 17.73 13.56 5.54
N GLU A 331 18.38 13.69 4.38
CA GLU A 331 18.20 12.76 3.25
C GLU A 331 18.71 11.34 3.56
N ALA A 332 19.85 11.21 4.25
CA ALA A 332 20.35 9.90 4.64
C ALA A 332 19.43 9.24 5.67
N ILE A 333 18.91 10.01 6.62
CA ILE A 333 17.93 9.55 7.61
C ILE A 333 16.64 9.11 6.90
N ALA A 334 16.10 9.91 5.98
CA ALA A 334 14.89 9.58 5.21
C ALA A 334 15.05 8.27 4.40
N ARG A 335 16.21 8.06 3.76
CA ARG A 335 16.49 6.79 3.06
C ARG A 335 16.49 5.57 3.99
N TRP A 336 17.06 5.69 5.19
CA TRP A 336 17.10 4.60 6.16
C TRP A 336 15.76 4.41 6.86
N MET A 337 14.99 5.47 7.05
CA MET A 337 13.61 5.42 7.51
C MET A 337 12.74 4.61 6.55
N ARG A 338 12.77 4.91 5.25
CA ARG A 338 12.06 4.11 4.22
C ARG A 338 12.48 2.64 4.25
N ARG A 339 13.79 2.35 4.40
CA ARG A 339 14.26 0.97 4.55
C ARG A 339 13.72 0.29 5.79
N TYR A 340 13.68 1.00 6.90
CA TYR A 340 13.16 0.48 8.15
C TYR A 340 11.67 0.19 8.05
N ILE A 341 10.86 1.12 7.56
CA ILE A 341 9.44 0.95 7.30
C ILE A 341 9.20 -0.24 6.36
N ALA A 342 9.86 -0.29 5.21
CA ALA A 342 9.72 -1.38 4.25
C ALA A 342 10.10 -2.74 4.84
N SER A 343 11.13 -2.78 5.68
CA SER A 343 11.56 -4.02 6.36
C SER A 343 10.55 -4.49 7.41
N LEU A 344 9.93 -3.55 8.15
CA LEU A 344 8.87 -3.85 9.12
C LEU A 344 7.63 -4.40 8.42
N ILE A 345 7.19 -3.71 7.36
CA ILE A 345 6.05 -4.11 6.53
C ILE A 345 6.28 -5.53 5.98
N HIS A 346 7.43 -5.75 5.37
CA HIS A 346 7.78 -7.05 4.79
C HIS A 346 7.78 -8.17 5.84
N LEU A 347 8.41 -7.94 7.00
CA LEU A 347 8.43 -8.92 8.08
C LEU A 347 7.02 -9.24 8.57
N GLN A 348 6.22 -8.21 8.85
CA GLN A 348 4.87 -8.37 9.37
C GLN A 348 3.97 -9.13 8.38
N ARG A 349 4.05 -8.79 7.10
CA ARG A 349 3.34 -9.51 6.04
C ARG A 349 3.74 -10.97 5.95
N LEU A 350 5.03 -11.30 6.05
CA LEU A 350 5.52 -12.68 6.09
C LEU A 350 5.05 -13.44 7.34
N GLU A 351 5.04 -12.82 8.49
CA GLU A 351 4.60 -13.46 9.73
C GLU A 351 3.09 -13.75 9.74
N CYS A 352 2.31 -12.94 9.06
CA CYS A 352 0.85 -13.07 8.99
C CYS A 352 0.34 -13.89 7.80
N ILE A 353 1.21 -14.39 6.96
CA ILE A 353 0.84 -15.10 5.71
C ILE A 353 -0.10 -16.28 5.94
N ARG A 354 -0.02 -16.93 7.10
CA ARG A 354 -0.89 -18.05 7.46
C ARG A 354 -2.36 -17.63 7.64
N ARG A 355 -2.61 -16.34 7.97
CA ARG A 355 -3.96 -15.79 8.12
C ARG A 355 -4.67 -15.64 6.78
N ILE A 356 -3.92 -15.49 5.70
CA ILE A 356 -4.41 -15.18 4.36
C ILE A 356 -4.32 -16.34 3.37
N ARG A 357 -3.94 -17.53 3.82
CA ARG A 357 -3.95 -18.73 2.99
C ARG A 357 -5.34 -18.95 2.39
N GLY A 358 -5.42 -18.89 1.07
CA GLY A 358 -6.66 -19.02 0.31
C GLY A 358 -7.10 -17.74 -0.43
N HIS A 359 -6.52 -16.57 -0.14
CA HIS A 359 -6.85 -15.29 -0.79
C HIS A 359 -5.96 -14.93 -2.00
N ALA A 360 -4.95 -15.74 -2.30
CA ALA A 360 -4.04 -15.56 -3.44
C ALA A 360 -4.68 -15.78 -4.84
N GLY A 361 -5.97 -16.18 -4.88
CA GLY A 361 -6.66 -16.53 -6.11
C GLY A 361 -6.70 -15.48 -7.23
N PRO A 362 -6.86 -14.17 -6.98
CA PRO A 362 -6.96 -13.18 -8.05
C PRO A 362 -5.65 -12.98 -8.85
N ALA A 363 -4.51 -13.09 -8.17
CA ALA A 363 -3.22 -12.82 -8.79
C ALA A 363 -2.77 -13.93 -9.75
N VAL A 364 -3.13 -15.18 -9.45
CA VAL A 364 -2.86 -16.33 -10.32
C VAL A 364 -3.77 -16.29 -11.55
N LYS A 365 -5.05 -15.97 -11.35
CA LYS A 365 -6.03 -15.83 -12.43
C LYS A 365 -5.65 -14.76 -13.46
N PHE A 366 -4.93 -13.73 -13.05
CA PHE A 366 -4.48 -12.69 -13.96
C PHE A 366 -3.54 -13.23 -15.05
N LEU A 367 -2.67 -14.18 -14.75
CA LEU A 367 -1.76 -14.76 -15.73
C LEU A 367 -2.45 -15.72 -16.73
N GLY A 368 -3.65 -16.19 -16.42
CA GLY A 368 -4.47 -17.05 -17.28
C GLY A 368 -5.13 -18.21 -16.53
N ASP A 369 -6.24 -18.70 -17.07
CA ASP A 369 -7.05 -19.75 -16.43
C ASP A 369 -6.32 -21.10 -16.28
N ARG A 370 -5.27 -21.30 -17.07
CA ARG A 370 -4.44 -22.51 -17.05
C ARG A 370 -3.20 -22.37 -16.16
N VAL A 371 -3.06 -21.26 -15.44
CA VAL A 371 -1.97 -21.05 -14.47
C VAL A 371 -2.50 -21.38 -13.06
N LEU A 372 -1.96 -22.44 -12.46
CA LEU A 372 -2.39 -22.94 -11.15
C LEU A 372 -1.57 -22.38 -9.98
N GLY A 373 -0.42 -21.78 -10.25
CA GLY A 373 0.46 -21.19 -9.24
C GLY A 373 1.59 -20.40 -9.89
N GLN A 374 2.18 -19.50 -9.12
CA GLN A 374 3.27 -18.65 -9.60
C GLN A 374 4.24 -18.30 -8.47
N VAL A 375 5.49 -17.98 -8.82
CA VAL A 375 6.52 -17.44 -7.92
C VAL A 375 7.44 -16.49 -8.69
N GLY A 376 7.95 -15.45 -8.04
CA GLY A 376 8.86 -14.48 -8.63
C GLY A 376 8.12 -13.43 -9.48
N PHE A 377 6.99 -12.90 -9.02
CA PHE A 377 6.24 -11.85 -9.69
C PHE A 377 5.96 -10.65 -8.76
N HIS A 378 6.11 -9.46 -9.30
CA HIS A 378 5.73 -8.21 -8.63
C HIS A 378 4.22 -7.94 -8.75
N ALA A 379 3.76 -6.86 -8.12
CA ALA A 379 2.38 -6.40 -8.20
C ALA A 379 1.93 -6.12 -9.65
N LEU A 380 0.60 -6.06 -9.84
CA LEU A 380 -0.01 -5.71 -11.13
C LEU A 380 0.28 -4.25 -11.46
N GLU A 381 0.68 -3.99 -12.70
CA GLU A 381 0.97 -2.66 -13.20
C GLU A 381 0.28 -2.43 -14.55
N SER A 382 0.06 -1.15 -14.88
CA SER A 382 -0.43 -0.73 -16.19
C SER A 382 0.49 0.34 -16.76
N SER A 383 0.97 0.13 -17.98
CA SER A 383 1.81 1.08 -18.71
C SER A 383 1.65 0.90 -20.22
N ALA A 384 1.73 1.98 -20.97
CA ALA A 384 1.65 1.98 -22.44
C ALA A 384 0.43 1.21 -23.00
N GLY A 385 -0.73 1.26 -22.30
CA GLY A 385 -1.96 0.56 -22.72
C GLY A 385 -1.98 -0.93 -22.43
N HIS A 386 -0.97 -1.45 -21.71
CA HIS A 386 -0.89 -2.85 -21.30
C HIS A 386 -1.03 -2.98 -19.78
N THR A 387 -1.74 -4.01 -19.33
CA THR A 387 -1.77 -4.46 -17.94
C THR A 387 -0.92 -5.72 -17.84
N PHE A 388 0.02 -5.74 -16.89
CA PHE A 388 1.02 -6.80 -16.78
C PHE A 388 1.57 -6.90 -15.36
N ARG A 389 2.34 -7.96 -15.09
CA ARG A 389 3.20 -8.09 -13.92
C ARG A 389 4.65 -8.20 -14.36
N TRP A 390 5.54 -7.49 -13.69
CA TRP A 390 6.96 -7.80 -13.82
C TRP A 390 7.26 -9.12 -13.12
N SER A 391 8.00 -10.01 -13.78
CA SER A 391 8.65 -11.08 -13.05
C SER A 391 9.93 -10.55 -12.40
N GLU A 392 10.44 -11.29 -11.41
CA GLU A 392 11.86 -11.24 -11.09
C GLU A 392 12.70 -11.80 -12.27
N PRO A 393 14.03 -11.60 -12.28
CA PRO A 393 14.90 -12.24 -13.28
C PRO A 393 14.80 -13.77 -13.33
N GLN A 394 14.32 -14.38 -12.26
CA GLN A 394 13.94 -15.80 -12.19
C GLN A 394 12.50 -15.91 -11.70
N ALA A 395 11.69 -16.67 -12.41
CA ALA A 395 10.30 -16.93 -12.02
C ALA A 395 9.86 -18.33 -12.44
N ALA A 396 8.77 -18.79 -11.87
CA ALA A 396 8.16 -20.06 -12.26
C ALA A 396 6.64 -19.99 -12.13
N VAL A 397 5.96 -20.73 -13.00
CA VAL A 397 4.51 -20.91 -12.99
C VAL A 397 4.19 -22.39 -13.09
N ARG A 398 3.12 -22.81 -12.42
CA ARG A 398 2.52 -24.13 -12.62
C ARG A 398 1.44 -24.00 -13.69
N ILE A 399 1.61 -24.67 -14.80
CA ILE A 399 0.67 -24.66 -15.93
C ILE A 399 -0.10 -25.96 -16.02
N GLN A 400 -1.31 -25.87 -16.56
CA GLN A 400 -2.18 -27.02 -16.83
C GLN A 400 -2.59 -27.03 -18.30
N GLY A 401 -2.35 -28.18 -18.95
CA GLY A 401 -2.77 -28.46 -20.33
C GLY A 401 -3.29 -29.88 -20.48
N GLY A 402 -3.33 -30.37 -21.70
CA GLY A 402 -3.54 -31.81 -21.98
C GLY A 402 -2.25 -32.60 -21.84
N ALA A 403 -2.31 -33.92 -21.67
CA ALA A 403 -1.15 -34.78 -21.77
C ALA A 403 -0.55 -34.74 -23.19
N GLY A 404 0.78 -34.70 -23.30
CA GLY A 404 1.50 -34.63 -24.57
C GLY A 404 1.69 -33.18 -25.05
N ARG A 405 1.72 -32.99 -26.39
CA ARG A 405 2.09 -31.71 -27.00
C ARG A 405 1.11 -30.61 -26.74
N ASN A 406 1.59 -29.47 -26.22
CA ASN A 406 0.86 -28.25 -25.97
C ASN A 406 1.65 -27.06 -26.48
N THR A 407 0.96 -26.05 -26.99
CA THR A 407 1.54 -24.75 -27.29
C THR A 407 1.34 -23.83 -26.10
N VAL A 408 2.44 -23.34 -25.55
CA VAL A 408 2.47 -22.36 -24.45
C VAL A 408 2.89 -21.01 -25.00
N ARG A 409 2.05 -19.99 -24.83
CA ARG A 409 2.32 -18.62 -25.24
C ARG A 409 2.39 -17.71 -24.03
N ILE A 410 3.52 -17.03 -23.82
CA ILE A 410 3.72 -16.00 -22.81
C ILE A 410 3.63 -14.65 -23.52
N ARG A 411 2.58 -13.88 -23.26
CA ARG A 411 2.47 -12.48 -23.73
C ARG A 411 3.29 -11.58 -22.82
N SER A 412 4.24 -10.89 -23.40
CA SER A 412 5.19 -10.04 -22.68
C SER A 412 5.39 -8.75 -23.46
N PRO A 413 4.69 -7.66 -23.06
CA PRO A 413 4.93 -6.34 -23.68
C PRO A 413 6.40 -5.95 -23.59
N ALA A 414 7.00 -5.55 -24.69
CA ALA A 414 8.43 -5.23 -24.78
C ALA A 414 8.72 -3.81 -24.22
N LEU A 415 8.45 -3.59 -22.91
CA LEU A 415 8.44 -2.26 -22.30
C LEU A 415 9.84 -1.66 -22.07
N ARG A 416 10.87 -2.48 -21.90
CA ARG A 416 12.25 -2.01 -21.61
C ARG A 416 13.30 -2.46 -22.60
N ALA A 417 13.04 -3.53 -23.31
CA ALA A 417 13.91 -4.05 -24.39
C ALA A 417 13.10 -4.93 -25.34
N PRO A 418 13.49 -5.03 -26.61
CA PRO A 418 12.92 -6.00 -27.53
C PRO A 418 13.11 -7.42 -27.01
N LEU A 419 12.08 -8.27 -27.07
CA LEU A 419 12.13 -9.62 -26.47
C LEU A 419 13.31 -10.46 -26.98
N ARG A 420 13.72 -10.27 -28.22
CA ARG A 420 14.87 -10.98 -28.84
C ARG A 420 16.21 -10.63 -28.19
N GLU A 421 16.30 -9.47 -27.53
CA GLU A 421 17.53 -8.97 -26.89
C GLU A 421 17.60 -9.34 -25.40
N ILE A 422 16.49 -9.79 -24.79
CA ILE A 422 16.47 -10.07 -23.34
C ILE A 422 17.28 -11.32 -22.98
N GLY A 423 17.38 -12.30 -23.85
CA GLY A 423 18.17 -13.52 -23.59
C GLY A 423 17.55 -14.40 -22.50
N VAL A 424 16.28 -14.72 -22.62
CA VAL A 424 15.53 -15.55 -21.67
C VAL A 424 15.83 -17.02 -21.89
N HIS A 425 16.03 -17.78 -20.82
CA HIS A 425 16.14 -19.24 -20.81
C HIS A 425 14.92 -19.82 -20.09
N PHE A 426 14.22 -20.73 -20.77
CA PHE A 426 13.04 -21.42 -20.22
C PHE A 426 13.40 -22.86 -19.82
N TYR A 427 12.66 -23.37 -18.82
CA TYR A 427 12.82 -24.72 -18.26
C TYR A 427 11.45 -25.33 -18.00
N LEU A 428 11.21 -26.54 -18.54
CA LEU A 428 10.01 -27.32 -18.22
C LEU A 428 10.41 -28.45 -17.26
N ASP A 429 9.80 -28.48 -16.08
CA ASP A 429 10.11 -29.43 -15.00
C ASP A 429 11.60 -29.56 -14.70
N GLY A 430 12.34 -28.43 -14.82
CA GLY A 430 13.79 -28.36 -14.62
C GLY A 430 14.65 -28.73 -15.84
N VAL A 431 14.06 -29.15 -16.95
CA VAL A 431 14.75 -29.40 -18.20
C VAL A 431 14.80 -28.15 -19.07
N HIS A 432 15.97 -27.75 -19.55
CA HIS A 432 16.13 -26.58 -20.41
C HIS A 432 15.38 -26.77 -21.74
N VAL A 433 14.56 -25.79 -22.09
CA VAL A 433 13.86 -25.73 -23.38
C VAL A 433 14.84 -25.24 -24.44
N ASP A 434 14.99 -26.02 -25.51
CA ASP A 434 15.91 -25.66 -26.61
C ASP A 434 15.46 -24.35 -27.27
N ALA A 435 16.43 -23.49 -27.59
CA ALA A 435 16.14 -22.19 -28.19
C ALA A 435 15.44 -22.31 -29.56
N SER A 436 15.67 -23.42 -30.29
CA SER A 436 15.00 -23.70 -31.56
C SER A 436 13.50 -24.04 -31.40
N ALA A 437 13.06 -24.43 -30.20
CA ALA A 437 11.66 -24.67 -29.86
C ALA A 437 10.90 -23.41 -29.42
N ILE A 438 11.59 -22.26 -29.38
CA ILE A 438 11.02 -21.00 -28.89
C ILE A 438 10.89 -20.03 -30.05
N ALA A 439 9.67 -19.74 -30.44
CA ALA A 439 9.37 -18.64 -31.37
C ALA A 439 9.23 -17.32 -30.60
N ILE A 440 10.04 -16.30 -30.98
CA ILE A 440 10.04 -14.98 -30.34
C ILE A 440 9.33 -14.00 -31.28
N GLY A 441 8.13 -13.58 -30.87
CA GLY A 441 7.34 -12.51 -31.52
C GLY A 441 7.73 -11.12 -31.01
N PRO A 442 7.03 -10.08 -31.47
CA PRO A 442 7.26 -8.71 -31.00
C PRO A 442 6.86 -8.53 -29.51
N ASP A 443 5.83 -9.25 -29.06
CA ASP A 443 5.21 -9.14 -27.72
C ASP A 443 4.97 -10.50 -27.05
N SER A 444 5.57 -11.58 -27.55
CA SER A 444 5.32 -12.93 -26.99
C SER A 444 6.45 -13.90 -27.24
N TYR A 445 6.58 -14.87 -26.33
CA TYR A 445 7.31 -16.12 -26.52
C TYR A 445 6.28 -17.23 -26.73
N THR A 446 6.47 -18.06 -27.76
CA THR A 446 5.63 -19.22 -28.04
C THR A 446 6.49 -20.47 -28.08
N MET A 447 6.09 -21.53 -27.38
CA MET A 447 6.83 -22.75 -27.21
C MET A 447 5.91 -23.95 -27.37
N ASP A 448 6.33 -24.97 -28.14
CA ASP A 448 5.68 -26.28 -28.16
C ASP A 448 6.33 -27.17 -27.12
N LEU A 449 5.59 -27.56 -26.11
CA LEU A 449 6.07 -28.30 -24.95
C LEU A 449 5.29 -29.60 -24.76
N ASP A 450 6.00 -30.69 -24.46
CA ASP A 450 5.36 -31.96 -24.11
C ASP A 450 5.09 -32.01 -22.62
N LEU A 451 3.79 -31.91 -22.24
CA LEU A 451 3.38 -32.00 -20.84
C LEU A 451 3.26 -33.47 -20.39
N PRO A 452 3.52 -33.74 -19.10
CA PRO A 452 3.45 -35.09 -18.55
C PRO A 452 1.99 -35.63 -18.60
N PRO A 453 1.78 -36.95 -18.35
CA PRO A 453 0.44 -37.56 -18.36
C PRO A 453 -0.56 -36.89 -17.43
N SER A 454 -0.10 -36.23 -16.37
CA SER A 454 -0.97 -35.42 -15.47
C SER A 454 -1.50 -34.14 -16.12
N GLY A 455 -0.95 -33.72 -17.25
CA GLY A 455 -1.23 -32.42 -17.86
C GLY A 455 -0.74 -31.22 -17.05
N ILE A 456 -0.03 -31.43 -15.95
CA ILE A 456 0.46 -30.37 -15.05
C ILE A 456 1.99 -30.37 -15.07
N ALA A 457 2.58 -29.22 -15.37
CA ALA A 457 4.03 -29.03 -15.39
C ALA A 457 4.44 -27.69 -14.77
N ILE A 458 5.71 -27.56 -14.44
CA ILE A 458 6.29 -26.30 -13.96
C ILE A 458 7.14 -25.69 -15.08
N LEU A 459 6.71 -24.53 -15.59
CA LEU A 459 7.47 -23.70 -16.50
C LEU A 459 8.21 -22.63 -15.70
N ALA A 460 9.53 -22.68 -15.70
CA ALA A 460 10.38 -21.71 -15.06
C ALA A 460 11.22 -20.97 -16.12
N TRP A 461 11.67 -19.76 -15.77
CA TRP A 461 12.61 -19.02 -16.62
C TRP A 461 13.63 -18.24 -15.82
N SER A 462 14.70 -17.88 -16.51
CA SER A 462 15.71 -16.97 -16.02
C SER A 462 16.15 -16.04 -17.14
N CYS A 463 16.35 -14.78 -16.81
CA CYS A 463 16.81 -13.75 -17.75
C CYS A 463 17.74 -12.75 -17.04
N PRO A 464 18.44 -11.88 -17.82
CA PRO A 464 19.13 -10.74 -17.26
C PRO A 464 18.19 -9.81 -16.49
N GLU A 465 18.72 -9.13 -15.48
CA GLU A 465 18.01 -8.08 -14.76
C GLU A 465 17.79 -6.88 -15.68
N LEU A 466 16.53 -6.51 -15.90
CA LEU A 466 16.15 -5.32 -16.64
C LEU A 466 16.05 -4.12 -15.68
N ARG A 467 16.97 -3.17 -15.82
CA ARG A 467 16.99 -1.97 -14.98
C ARG A 467 16.22 -0.83 -15.62
N GLY A 468 15.47 -0.08 -14.81
CA GLY A 468 14.84 1.17 -15.19
C GLY A 468 15.40 2.33 -14.39
N ILE A 469 15.40 3.52 -14.97
CA ILE A 469 15.79 4.74 -14.27
C ILE A 469 14.77 4.97 -13.13
N GLY A 470 15.27 5.03 -11.89
CA GLY A 470 14.43 5.27 -10.71
C GLY A 470 13.72 4.03 -10.13
N ASP A 471 13.83 2.86 -10.76
CA ASP A 471 13.24 1.61 -10.28
C ASP A 471 14.31 0.80 -9.53
N SER A 472 14.10 0.57 -8.24
CA SER A 472 15.02 -0.20 -7.39
C SER A 472 14.76 -1.71 -7.40
N ARG A 473 13.67 -2.14 -8.04
CA ARG A 473 13.29 -3.56 -8.11
C ARG A 473 14.17 -4.34 -9.09
N ARG A 474 14.28 -5.62 -8.85
CA ARG A 474 14.92 -6.56 -9.77
C ARG A 474 13.86 -7.06 -10.74
N LEU A 475 13.87 -6.56 -11.96
CA LEU A 475 12.86 -6.88 -12.96
C LEU A 475 13.39 -7.85 -14.00
N GLY A 476 12.55 -8.82 -14.38
CA GLY A 476 12.72 -9.74 -15.49
C GLY A 476 11.75 -9.41 -16.63
N LEU A 477 10.88 -10.35 -16.98
CA LEU A 477 9.87 -10.17 -18.02
C LEU A 477 8.65 -9.40 -17.51
N SER A 478 8.08 -8.55 -18.35
CA SER A 478 6.73 -8.01 -18.16
C SER A 478 5.72 -9.03 -18.70
N VAL A 479 4.98 -9.72 -17.86
CA VAL A 479 4.07 -10.80 -18.27
C VAL A 479 2.63 -10.32 -18.20
N ALA A 480 1.96 -10.26 -19.36
CA ALA A 480 0.55 -9.88 -19.46
C ALA A 480 -0.39 -11.10 -19.37
N SER A 481 -0.05 -12.21 -20.01
CA SER A 481 -0.80 -13.47 -19.90
C SER A 481 0.07 -14.69 -20.23
N ILE A 482 -0.36 -15.86 -19.79
CA ILE A 482 0.19 -17.16 -20.17
C ILE A 482 -0.98 -18.01 -20.65
N GLU A 483 -0.94 -18.37 -21.91
CA GLU A 483 -1.96 -19.18 -22.59
C GLU A 483 -1.39 -20.58 -22.83
N VAL A 484 -2.17 -21.62 -22.52
CA VAL A 484 -1.82 -23.02 -22.79
C VAL A 484 -2.92 -23.63 -23.63
N SER A 485 -2.59 -24.06 -24.83
CA SER A 485 -3.50 -24.73 -25.76
C SER A 485 -2.94 -26.06 -26.16
N GLN A 486 -3.80 -27.06 -26.22
CA GLN A 486 -3.45 -28.35 -26.80
C GLN A 486 -3.63 -28.27 -28.31
N ASP A 487 -2.64 -28.72 -29.10
CA ASP A 487 -2.82 -28.85 -30.54
C ASP A 487 -4.03 -29.75 -30.83
N ALA A 488 -5.03 -29.19 -31.52
CA ALA A 488 -6.17 -29.96 -32.00
C ALA A 488 -5.75 -30.85 -33.19
N GLY A 489 -4.64 -31.56 -33.04
CA GLY A 489 -3.98 -32.35 -34.07
C GLY A 489 -4.06 -33.83 -33.82
N ALA A 490 -4.82 -34.52 -34.66
CA ALA A 490 -4.95 -35.96 -34.89
C ALA A 490 -5.76 -36.72 -33.80
N SER A 491 -7.09 -36.66 -33.91
CA SER A 491 -7.90 -37.84 -33.66
C SER A 491 -7.33 -38.97 -34.56
N ILE A 492 -6.50 -39.83 -34.03
CA ILE A 492 -6.19 -41.09 -34.64
C ILE A 492 -7.51 -41.86 -34.62
N SER A 493 -8.23 -41.88 -35.75
CA SER A 493 -9.29 -42.84 -36.03
C SER A 493 -8.67 -44.24 -36.00
N ALA A 494 -8.94 -44.99 -34.94
CA ALA A 494 -8.75 -46.43 -34.90
C ALA A 494 -9.96 -47.13 -35.50
#